data_9309f30a9cbbba509b5ff4ad50c899cf
#
_entry.id   9309f30a9cbbba509b5ff4ad50c899cf
#
_cell.length_a   1.000
_cell.length_b   1.000
_cell.length_c   1.000
_cell.angle_alpha   90.00
_cell.angle_beta   90.00
_cell.angle_gamma   90.00
#
_symmetry.space_group_name_H-M   'P 1'
#
loop_
_entity.id
_entity.type
_entity.pdbx_description
1 polymer ?
#
loop_
_entity_poly.entity_id
_entity_poly.type
_entity_poly.pdbx_seq_one_letter_code
_entity_poly.pdbx_strand_id
1 'polypeptide(L)'
;MNVQNGRRVRFLLAVIVTGSMFVLAACAPELAASPTPEPTPTPSADAPYDGPIAFVGDELDAFALTAQEITGLVPEATDVAEISPVLEQVSDGGGMTAVPEICETFYAEQSLGAVGARTIGWKVPSDPDVGFGRLLVIQFADEVQAQQRMDQLLKAAQQCASFVKEAPATYEAVITADSGDVRAFAGTLRDTASSYDWRSFTAYASTGNVLVELWQPFSGERTFDAEAAASLLQSRAQEARDGLIEDLTANPPIPEGGAAPSTGAAWSEWPIGVGGIGPVRLGDPIDAAVSAAGGTASAPQYDGGPWTIENDRRSGTLSLQPVEGGTTLASITAGDGRTFDEPTQTGADLPSRGDVRVGDAAAKAMTAYPGGTTVVVASSGDYYYAVSTREGVLFVFHTDGRADEAGSSIIGITVEDATQRKSLVFG
;
A
#
# COMPACT_ATOMS: atom_id res chain seq x y z
N MET A 1 45.32 21.75 19.11
CA MET A 1 45.51 21.81 20.55
C MET A 1 44.71 20.72 21.20
N ASN A 2 45.43 19.68 21.62
CA ASN A 2 45.29 18.89 22.84
C ASN A 2 43.95 18.22 23.13
N VAL A 3 43.85 16.96 23.42
CA VAL A 3 44.67 15.80 23.86
C VAL A 3 43.65 14.79 24.43
N GLN A 4 43.65 13.57 23.89
CA GLN A 4 43.76 12.27 24.53
C GLN A 4 43.03 11.98 25.86
N ASN A 5 42.31 10.84 25.85
CA ASN A 5 42.53 9.65 26.71
C ASN A 5 41.31 8.73 26.55
N GLY A 6 41.34 7.49 26.14
CA GLY A 6 42.24 6.39 26.45
C GLY A 6 41.78 5.59 27.66
N ARG A 7 40.91 4.57 27.50
CA ARG A 7 40.81 3.45 28.47
C ARG A 7 40.41 2.16 27.76
N ARG A 8 41.42 1.32 27.62
CA ARG A 8 41.31 -0.13 27.32
C ARG A 8 40.94 -0.86 28.62
N VAL A 9 39.93 -1.67 28.60
CA VAL A 9 39.68 -2.71 29.62
C VAL A 9 39.86 -4.07 28.94
N ARG A 10 40.89 -4.76 29.39
CA ARG A 10 41.16 -6.20 29.10
C ARG A 10 40.37 -7.01 30.12
N PHE A 11 39.62 -8.01 29.68
CA PHE A 11 39.20 -9.11 30.54
C PHE A 11 39.83 -10.42 30.09
N LEU A 12 40.35 -11.11 31.10
CA LEU A 12 41.13 -12.35 31.02
C LEU A 12 40.23 -13.56 30.74
N LEU A 13 40.80 -14.49 29.99
CA LEU A 13 40.38 -15.90 29.86
C LEU A 13 40.57 -16.63 31.19
N ALA A 14 39.57 -17.45 31.52
CA ALA A 14 39.77 -18.59 32.42
C ALA A 14 39.40 -19.88 31.66
N VAL A 15 40.39 -20.69 31.38
CA VAL A 15 40.27 -22.05 30.84
C VAL A 15 40.11 -22.99 32.05
N ILE A 16 39.02 -23.77 32.05
CA ILE A 16 38.92 -24.95 32.93
C ILE A 16 38.83 -26.19 32.03
N VAL A 17 39.86 -26.97 32.06
CA VAL A 17 39.95 -28.32 31.48
C VAL A 17 39.56 -29.30 32.60
N THR A 18 38.52 -30.08 32.37
CA THR A 18 38.27 -31.31 33.16
C THR A 18 38.02 -32.45 32.19
N GLY A 19 38.95 -33.37 32.19
CA GLY A 19 38.84 -34.62 31.47
C GLY A 19 37.96 -35.64 32.20
N SER A 20 37.27 -36.47 31.44
CA SER A 20 36.71 -37.74 31.94
C SER A 20 36.56 -38.78 30.84
N MET A 21 37.18 -39.84 31.08
CA MET A 21 37.15 -41.25 30.67
C MET A 21 36.12 -41.71 29.64
N PHE A 22 36.68 -42.35 28.62
CA PHE A 22 36.02 -43.25 27.69
C PHE A 22 35.48 -44.50 28.38
N VAL A 23 34.20 -44.81 28.20
CA VAL A 23 33.67 -46.17 28.29
C VAL A 23 33.08 -46.52 26.93
N LEU A 24 33.73 -47.42 26.24
CA LEU A 24 33.25 -48.08 25.03
C LEU A 24 32.18 -49.11 25.41
N ALA A 25 30.92 -48.82 25.13
CA ALA A 25 29.85 -49.82 25.08
C ALA A 25 29.34 -49.87 23.63
N ALA A 26 29.65 -50.99 22.97
CA ALA A 26 29.10 -51.33 21.66
C ALA A 26 27.60 -51.66 21.83
N CYS A 27 26.71 -50.84 21.25
CA CYS A 27 25.31 -51.17 21.02
C CYS A 27 25.01 -51.00 19.54
N ALA A 28 24.35 -52.03 18.98
CA ALA A 28 23.86 -52.07 17.61
C ALA A 28 22.92 -50.88 17.26
N PRO A 29 22.89 -50.42 16.00
CA PRO A 29 21.96 -49.35 15.60
C PRO A 29 20.54 -49.95 15.55
N GLU A 30 19.77 -49.62 16.56
CA GLU A 30 18.32 -49.73 16.49
C GLU A 30 17.82 -48.63 15.53
N LEU A 31 17.21 -49.03 14.42
CA LEU A 31 16.61 -48.13 13.46
C LEU A 31 15.52 -47.33 14.19
N ALA A 32 15.86 -46.10 14.59
CA ALA A 32 14.90 -45.16 15.13
C ALA A 32 13.83 -44.91 14.07
N ALA A 33 12.61 -45.33 14.35
CA ALA A 33 11.42 -44.96 13.56
C ALA A 33 11.38 -43.45 13.47
N SER A 34 11.35 -42.91 12.24
CA SER A 34 11.10 -41.48 12.00
C SER A 34 9.85 -41.08 12.77
N PRO A 35 9.88 -39.97 13.55
CA PRO A 35 8.68 -39.49 14.20
C PRO A 35 7.62 -39.20 13.10
N THR A 36 6.48 -39.86 13.23
CA THR A 36 5.29 -39.52 12.44
C THR A 36 5.03 -38.03 12.66
N PRO A 37 4.90 -37.19 11.60
CA PRO A 37 4.59 -35.80 11.78
C PRO A 37 3.28 -35.72 12.57
N GLU A 38 3.32 -35.03 13.70
CA GLU A 38 2.15 -34.73 14.50
C GLU A 38 1.17 -33.97 13.60
N PRO A 39 -0.10 -34.38 13.48
CA PRO A 39 -1.04 -33.69 12.63
C PRO A 39 -1.13 -32.23 13.13
N THR A 40 -0.84 -31.29 12.25
CA THR A 40 -1.05 -29.86 12.52
C THR A 40 -2.50 -29.71 12.99
N PRO A 41 -2.76 -29.10 14.16
CA PRO A 41 -4.11 -28.93 14.64
C PRO A 41 -4.92 -28.20 13.57
N THR A 42 -5.96 -28.84 13.06
CA THR A 42 -6.96 -28.20 12.21
C THR A 42 -7.58 -27.08 13.03
N PRO A 43 -7.63 -25.83 12.53
CA PRO A 43 -8.27 -24.72 13.25
C PRO A 43 -9.69 -25.15 13.63
N SER A 44 -10.09 -24.91 14.86
CA SER A 44 -11.46 -25.16 15.30
C SER A 44 -12.36 -24.23 14.50
N ALA A 45 -13.32 -24.77 13.76
CA ALA A 45 -14.26 -24.02 12.94
C ALA A 45 -15.19 -23.06 13.73
N ASP A 46 -15.07 -23.03 15.05
CA ASP A 46 -15.95 -22.27 15.97
C ASP A 46 -15.25 -21.06 16.64
N ALA A 47 -13.96 -20.84 16.39
CA ALA A 47 -13.28 -19.67 16.97
C ALA A 47 -13.36 -18.50 15.99
N PRO A 48 -13.77 -17.28 16.44
CA PRO A 48 -13.71 -16.09 15.60
C PRO A 48 -12.30 -15.85 15.05
N TYR A 49 -12.21 -15.31 13.82
CA TYR A 49 -10.93 -14.92 13.25
C TYR A 49 -10.23 -13.90 14.14
N ASP A 50 -8.98 -14.16 14.50
CA ASP A 50 -8.13 -13.34 15.38
C ASP A 50 -6.85 -12.83 14.70
N GLY A 51 -6.76 -13.03 13.39
CA GLY A 51 -5.65 -12.53 12.57
C GLY A 51 -5.79 -11.07 12.17
N PRO A 52 -4.82 -10.52 11.42
CA PRO A 52 -4.85 -9.15 10.93
C PRO A 52 -6.07 -8.87 10.05
N ILE A 53 -6.71 -7.72 10.25
CA ILE A 53 -7.85 -7.28 9.45
C ILE A 53 -7.32 -6.51 8.23
N ALA A 54 -7.23 -7.21 7.10
CA ALA A 54 -6.78 -6.64 5.84
C ALA A 54 -7.83 -6.87 4.74
N PHE A 55 -8.45 -5.79 4.28
CA PHE A 55 -9.35 -5.80 3.14
C PHE A 55 -8.56 -5.86 1.84
N VAL A 56 -9.02 -6.66 0.88
CA VAL A 56 -8.40 -6.79 -0.45
C VAL A 56 -9.46 -6.88 -1.54
N GLY A 57 -9.13 -6.34 -2.70
CA GLY A 57 -9.99 -6.47 -3.88
C GLY A 57 -11.39 -5.88 -3.67
N ASP A 58 -12.40 -6.67 -4.03
CA ASP A 58 -13.81 -6.24 -3.97
C ASP A 58 -14.36 -6.11 -2.54
N GLU A 59 -13.62 -6.55 -1.51
CA GLU A 59 -14.00 -6.30 -0.10
C GLU A 59 -14.03 -4.80 0.25
N LEU A 60 -13.30 -3.98 -0.51
CA LEU A 60 -13.35 -2.53 -0.39
C LEU A 60 -14.71 -1.93 -0.74
N ASP A 61 -15.53 -2.64 -1.51
CA ASP A 61 -16.86 -2.18 -1.90
C ASP A 61 -17.83 -2.11 -0.69
N ALA A 62 -17.51 -2.83 0.41
CA ALA A 62 -18.28 -2.79 1.65
C ALA A 62 -18.30 -1.39 2.31
N PHE A 63 -17.37 -0.51 1.97
CA PHE A 63 -17.31 0.87 2.46
C PHE A 63 -18.12 1.85 1.61
N ALA A 64 -18.73 1.41 0.50
CA ALA A 64 -19.49 2.25 -0.38
C ALA A 64 -20.69 2.90 0.34
N LEU A 65 -20.90 4.18 0.08
CA LEU A 65 -22.13 4.86 0.45
C LEU A 65 -23.12 4.85 -0.72
N THR A 66 -24.38 4.66 -0.41
CA THR A 66 -25.46 4.75 -1.39
C THR A 66 -25.70 6.20 -1.82
N ALA A 67 -26.31 6.41 -2.98
CA ALA A 67 -26.67 7.74 -3.44
C ALA A 67 -27.59 8.47 -2.44
N GLN A 68 -28.46 7.75 -1.72
CA GLN A 68 -29.30 8.33 -0.68
C GLN A 68 -28.51 8.80 0.54
N GLU A 69 -27.50 8.05 0.98
CA GLU A 69 -26.62 8.45 2.09
C GLU A 69 -25.79 9.68 1.70
N ILE A 70 -25.21 9.68 0.49
CA ILE A 70 -24.45 10.83 -0.01
C ILE A 70 -25.32 12.08 -0.10
N THR A 71 -26.54 12.00 -0.65
CA THR A 71 -27.47 13.14 -0.70
C THR A 71 -27.99 13.54 0.68
N GLY A 72 -27.99 12.62 1.65
CA GLY A 72 -28.28 12.93 3.06
C GLY A 72 -27.20 13.82 3.69
N LEU A 73 -25.92 13.61 3.36
CA LEU A 73 -24.79 14.41 3.84
C LEU A 73 -24.55 15.67 3.00
N VAL A 74 -24.77 15.58 1.70
CA VAL A 74 -24.58 16.65 0.70
C VAL A 74 -25.87 16.79 -0.09
N PRO A 75 -26.89 17.55 0.41
CA PRO A 75 -28.25 17.58 -0.18
C PRO A 75 -28.30 18.06 -1.63
N GLU A 76 -27.27 18.78 -2.10
CA GLU A 76 -27.18 19.27 -3.47
C GLU A 76 -26.45 18.31 -4.42
N ALA A 77 -25.97 17.15 -3.91
CA ALA A 77 -25.31 16.16 -4.73
C ALA A 77 -26.28 15.55 -5.76
N THR A 78 -25.79 15.48 -6.99
CA THR A 78 -26.49 14.86 -8.13
C THR A 78 -25.53 13.96 -8.89
N ASP A 79 -26.02 13.15 -9.80
CA ASP A 79 -25.20 12.27 -10.64
C ASP A 79 -24.17 11.45 -9.80
N VAL A 80 -24.64 10.90 -8.66
CA VAL A 80 -23.81 10.04 -7.83
C VAL A 80 -23.44 8.79 -8.64
N ALA A 81 -22.15 8.61 -8.89
CA ALA A 81 -21.64 7.48 -9.66
C ALA A 81 -21.74 6.17 -8.86
N GLU A 82 -21.73 5.05 -9.56
CA GLU A 82 -21.46 3.77 -8.93
C GLU A 82 -20.00 3.71 -8.44
N ILE A 83 -19.73 2.84 -7.46
CA ILE A 83 -18.37 2.63 -6.96
C ILE A 83 -17.46 2.11 -8.07
N SER A 84 -16.27 2.66 -8.18
CA SER A 84 -15.32 2.37 -9.25
C SER A 84 -13.95 2.00 -8.67
N PRO A 85 -13.27 0.96 -9.20
CA PRO A 85 -11.92 0.59 -8.82
C PRO A 85 -10.87 1.47 -9.54
N VAL A 86 -11.08 2.78 -9.59
CA VAL A 86 -10.18 3.74 -10.22
C VAL A 86 -9.67 4.72 -9.18
N LEU A 87 -8.36 4.89 -9.12
CA LEU A 87 -7.69 5.89 -8.30
C LEU A 87 -6.98 6.90 -9.22
N GLU A 88 -7.39 8.16 -9.14
CA GLU A 88 -6.67 9.27 -9.77
C GLU A 88 -5.85 9.99 -8.70
N GLN A 89 -4.52 9.83 -8.76
CA GLN A 89 -3.57 10.53 -7.89
C GLN A 89 -3.09 11.80 -8.60
N VAL A 90 -3.13 12.92 -7.91
CA VAL A 90 -2.77 14.21 -8.51
C VAL A 90 -1.27 14.45 -8.39
N SER A 91 -0.70 14.33 -7.21
CA SER A 91 0.72 14.58 -6.96
C SER A 91 1.18 14.04 -5.61
N ASP A 92 2.47 14.20 -5.35
CA ASP A 92 3.14 13.89 -4.09
C ASP A 92 2.87 14.90 -2.95
N GLY A 93 1.97 15.87 -3.14
CA GLY A 93 1.55 16.81 -2.10
C GLY A 93 2.63 17.76 -1.61
N GLY A 94 3.81 17.79 -2.26
CA GLY A 94 4.94 18.58 -1.81
C GLY A 94 4.72 20.10 -1.94
N GLY A 95 5.17 20.85 -0.95
CA GLY A 95 5.40 22.27 -1.07
C GLY A 95 4.37 23.20 -0.42
N MET A 96 3.47 22.71 0.38
CA MET A 96 2.63 23.57 1.23
C MET A 96 3.20 23.62 2.65
N THR A 97 3.27 24.80 3.24
CA THR A 97 3.76 24.98 4.62
C THR A 97 2.66 25.52 5.50
N ALA A 98 2.23 24.76 6.49
CA ALA A 98 1.32 25.22 7.53
C ALA A 98 2.04 25.40 8.88
N VAL A 99 1.51 26.23 9.75
CA VAL A 99 2.01 26.39 11.12
C VAL A 99 0.85 26.26 12.09
N PRO A 100 0.83 25.21 12.91
CA PRO A 100 1.82 24.12 13.00
C PRO A 100 1.79 23.17 11.77
N GLU A 101 2.94 22.54 11.49
CA GLU A 101 3.17 21.65 10.34
C GLU A 101 2.13 20.53 10.20
N ILE A 102 1.66 19.95 11.32
CA ILE A 102 0.65 18.89 11.31
C ILE A 102 -0.63 19.29 10.54
N CYS A 103 -0.91 20.59 10.39
CA CYS A 103 -2.11 21.07 9.68
C CYS A 103 -1.98 20.96 8.15
N GLU A 104 -0.80 20.65 7.63
CA GLU A 104 -0.61 20.31 6.22
C GLU A 104 -1.36 19.03 5.83
N THR A 105 -1.61 18.15 6.80
CA THR A 105 -2.35 16.90 6.60
C THR A 105 -3.69 17.11 5.87
N PHE A 106 -4.38 18.23 6.10
CA PHE A 106 -5.66 18.51 5.46
C PHE A 106 -5.56 18.95 3.98
N TYR A 107 -4.36 19.25 3.52
CA TYR A 107 -4.09 19.64 2.13
C TYR A 107 -3.36 18.55 1.36
N ALA A 108 -2.85 17.55 2.04
CA ALA A 108 -2.11 16.47 1.44
C ALA A 108 -3.04 15.47 0.75
N GLU A 109 -2.54 14.82 -0.27
CA GLU A 109 -3.24 13.73 -0.93
C GLU A 109 -3.26 12.49 -0.03
N GLN A 110 -4.45 12.09 0.44
CA GLN A 110 -4.59 10.99 1.38
C GLN A 110 -4.27 9.61 0.76
N SER A 111 -4.31 9.49 -0.56
CA SER A 111 -3.99 8.25 -1.27
C SER A 111 -2.50 7.96 -1.42
N LEU A 112 -1.62 8.84 -0.95
CA LEU A 112 -0.17 8.57 -0.96
C LEU A 112 0.16 7.29 -0.19
N GLY A 113 0.90 6.39 -0.83
CA GLY A 113 1.25 5.08 -0.27
C GLY A 113 0.15 4.01 -0.41
N ALA A 114 -1.01 4.35 -0.96
CA ALA A 114 -2.08 3.39 -1.21
C ALA A 114 -1.63 2.21 -2.10
N VAL A 115 -2.20 1.05 -1.83
CA VAL A 115 -2.02 -0.18 -2.64
C VAL A 115 -3.26 -0.53 -3.44
N GLY A 116 -4.39 0.12 -3.14
CA GLY A 116 -5.65 -0.01 -3.83
C GLY A 116 -6.65 1.05 -3.40
N ALA A 117 -7.71 1.23 -4.16
CA ALA A 117 -8.77 2.17 -3.83
C ALA A 117 -10.10 1.83 -4.49
N ARG A 118 -11.16 2.48 -3.98
CA ARG A 118 -12.46 2.62 -4.62
C ARG A 118 -12.90 4.07 -4.56
N THR A 119 -13.55 4.54 -5.60
CA THR A 119 -14.01 5.93 -5.72
C THR A 119 -15.48 5.99 -6.06
N ILE A 120 -16.22 6.89 -5.40
CA ILE A 120 -17.57 7.31 -5.77
C ILE A 120 -17.52 8.83 -5.96
N GLY A 121 -17.85 9.33 -7.15
CA GLY A 121 -17.92 10.75 -7.45
C GLY A 121 -19.36 11.24 -7.55
N TRP A 122 -19.59 12.54 -7.31
CA TRP A 122 -20.86 13.20 -7.55
C TRP A 122 -20.66 14.64 -8.01
N LYS A 123 -21.71 15.24 -8.56
CA LYS A 123 -21.74 16.65 -8.97
C LYS A 123 -22.53 17.48 -7.98
N VAL A 124 -22.18 18.76 -7.88
CA VAL A 124 -22.91 19.80 -7.13
C VAL A 124 -23.16 20.98 -8.08
N PRO A 125 -24.16 20.89 -8.98
CA PRO A 125 -24.38 21.90 -10.03
C PRO A 125 -24.70 23.32 -9.53
N SER A 126 -25.13 23.44 -8.27
CA SER A 126 -25.39 24.72 -7.61
C SER A 126 -24.11 25.47 -7.22
N ASP A 127 -22.95 24.81 -7.29
CA ASP A 127 -21.65 25.40 -7.04
C ASP A 127 -20.78 25.35 -8.30
N PRO A 128 -20.79 26.41 -9.13
CA PRO A 128 -20.10 26.40 -10.41
C PRO A 128 -18.57 26.37 -10.30
N ASP A 129 -18.03 26.80 -9.17
CA ASP A 129 -16.59 26.93 -8.96
C ASP A 129 -15.95 25.61 -8.46
N VAL A 130 -16.71 24.82 -7.69
CA VAL A 130 -16.25 23.59 -7.04
C VAL A 130 -17.32 22.48 -7.10
N GLY A 131 -17.95 22.34 -8.24
CA GLY A 131 -19.16 21.57 -8.50
C GLY A 131 -19.03 20.04 -8.43
N PHE A 132 -18.13 19.48 -7.64
CA PHE A 132 -17.96 18.03 -7.50
C PHE A 132 -17.55 17.66 -6.07
N GLY A 133 -17.78 16.39 -5.71
CA GLY A 133 -17.28 15.78 -4.48
C GLY A 133 -16.96 14.31 -4.70
N ARG A 134 -16.32 13.69 -3.74
CA ARG A 134 -15.94 12.28 -3.82
C ARG A 134 -15.95 11.59 -2.46
N LEU A 135 -16.23 10.30 -2.48
CA LEU A 135 -15.85 9.33 -1.47
C LEU A 135 -14.68 8.53 -2.02
N LEU A 136 -13.60 8.44 -1.27
CA LEU A 136 -12.43 7.65 -1.60
C LEU A 136 -12.21 6.62 -0.49
N VAL A 137 -12.24 5.35 -0.84
CA VAL A 137 -11.86 4.23 0.01
C VAL A 137 -10.42 3.89 -0.33
N ILE A 138 -9.51 4.08 0.59
CA ILE A 138 -8.07 3.96 0.41
C ILE A 138 -7.59 2.71 1.13
N GLN A 139 -6.97 1.80 0.39
CA GLN A 139 -6.34 0.61 0.94
C GLN A 139 -4.85 0.84 1.14
N PHE A 140 -4.35 0.60 2.34
CA PHE A 140 -2.91 0.50 2.64
C PHE A 140 -2.46 -0.96 2.65
N ALA A 141 -1.15 -1.18 2.67
CA ALA A 141 -0.59 -2.53 2.68
C ALA A 141 -0.95 -3.30 3.94
N ASP A 142 -1.02 -2.62 5.08
CA ASP A 142 -1.37 -3.19 6.37
C ASP A 142 -2.13 -2.21 7.28
N GLU A 143 -2.60 -2.74 8.40
CA GLU A 143 -3.32 -1.98 9.41
C GLU A 143 -2.45 -0.88 10.05
N VAL A 144 -1.15 -1.13 10.21
CA VAL A 144 -0.23 -0.16 10.85
C VAL A 144 -0.16 1.12 10.02
N GLN A 145 -0.05 1.00 8.70
CA GLN A 145 -0.02 2.14 7.79
C GLN A 145 -1.34 2.95 7.83
N ALA A 146 -2.48 2.27 7.80
CA ALA A 146 -3.79 2.93 7.90
C ALA A 146 -3.95 3.64 9.26
N GLN A 147 -3.55 3.00 10.35
CA GLN A 147 -3.58 3.58 11.69
C GLN A 147 -2.67 4.82 11.81
N GLN A 148 -1.45 4.76 11.30
CA GLN A 148 -0.52 5.91 11.29
C GLN A 148 -1.09 7.10 10.52
N ARG A 149 -1.73 6.86 9.36
CA ARG A 149 -2.42 7.90 8.60
C ARG A 149 -3.57 8.51 9.40
N MET A 150 -4.41 7.67 10.00
CA MET A 150 -5.53 8.14 10.82
C MET A 150 -5.07 8.89 12.08
N ASP A 151 -3.95 8.46 12.72
CA ASP A 151 -3.34 9.17 13.84
C ASP A 151 -2.90 10.58 13.44
N GLN A 152 -2.28 10.71 12.27
CA GLN A 152 -1.87 12.01 11.73
C GLN A 152 -3.07 12.93 11.49
N LEU A 153 -4.15 12.40 10.90
CA LEU A 153 -5.41 13.12 10.65
C LEU A 153 -6.12 13.53 11.96
N LEU A 154 -6.24 12.63 12.93
CA LEU A 154 -6.84 12.93 14.25
C LEU A 154 -6.03 13.98 15.01
N LYS A 155 -4.70 13.87 14.97
CA LYS A 155 -3.81 14.88 15.58
C LYS A 155 -4.00 16.24 14.93
N ALA A 156 -4.13 16.30 13.61
CA ALA A 156 -4.45 17.52 12.90
C ALA A 156 -5.83 18.06 13.32
N ALA A 157 -6.87 17.21 13.37
CA ALA A 157 -8.21 17.59 13.80
C ALA A 157 -8.24 18.21 15.20
N GLN A 158 -7.41 17.70 16.13
CA GLN A 158 -7.30 18.20 17.49
C GLN A 158 -6.49 19.51 17.61
N GLN A 159 -5.51 19.73 16.75
CA GLN A 159 -4.55 20.84 16.89
C GLN A 159 -4.82 22.01 15.95
N CYS A 160 -5.56 21.83 14.87
CA CYS A 160 -5.70 22.79 13.78
C CYS A 160 -7.02 23.58 13.84
N ALA A 161 -7.61 23.76 15.03
CA ALA A 161 -8.79 24.63 15.16
C ALA A 161 -8.53 26.06 14.63
N SER A 162 -7.27 26.53 14.71
CA SER A 162 -6.80 27.76 14.08
C SER A 162 -5.32 27.61 13.76
N PHE A 163 -4.93 27.90 12.54
CA PHE A 163 -3.57 27.76 12.05
C PHE A 163 -3.27 28.76 10.93
N VAL A 164 -2.05 28.75 10.40
CA VAL A 164 -1.64 29.61 9.29
C VAL A 164 -1.07 28.73 8.18
N LYS A 165 -1.60 28.93 6.95
CA LYS A 165 -1.05 28.46 5.69
C LYS A 165 -1.08 29.65 4.76
N GLU A 166 -0.06 30.30 4.37
CA GLU A 166 -0.07 31.60 3.66
C GLU A 166 -1.01 32.65 4.30
N ALA A 167 -2.22 32.28 4.71
CA ALA A 167 -3.21 33.10 5.41
C ALA A 167 -3.82 32.34 6.60
N PRO A 168 -4.61 33.02 7.47
CA PRO A 168 -5.32 32.34 8.56
C PRO A 168 -6.28 31.28 8.02
N ALA A 169 -6.24 30.11 8.62
CA ALA A 169 -7.11 28.99 8.32
C ALA A 169 -7.68 28.36 9.60
N THR A 170 -8.79 27.66 9.49
CA THR A 170 -9.45 26.97 10.59
C THR A 170 -9.92 25.59 10.15
N TYR A 171 -9.91 24.64 11.09
CA TYR A 171 -10.58 23.35 10.91
C TYR A 171 -11.51 23.10 12.10
N GLU A 172 -12.81 23.05 11.84
CA GLU A 172 -13.84 22.80 12.83
C GLU A 172 -14.17 21.30 12.83
N ALA A 173 -13.62 20.54 13.79
CA ALA A 173 -13.74 19.08 13.85
C ALA A 173 -14.81 18.61 14.84
N VAL A 174 -15.50 17.54 14.47
CA VAL A 174 -16.32 16.69 15.33
C VAL A 174 -15.74 15.28 15.30
N ILE A 175 -15.24 14.79 16.44
CA ILE A 175 -14.65 13.46 16.58
C ILE A 175 -15.67 12.55 17.24
N THR A 176 -16.09 11.48 16.57
CA THR A 176 -17.04 10.50 17.09
C THR A 176 -16.32 9.28 17.68
N ALA A 177 -15.12 8.94 17.16
CA ALA A 177 -14.28 7.88 17.70
C ALA A 177 -12.80 8.21 17.43
N ASP A 178 -11.99 8.31 18.49
CA ASP A 178 -10.55 8.60 18.43
C ASP A 178 -9.65 7.40 18.75
N SER A 179 -10.26 6.31 19.18
CA SER A 179 -9.58 5.09 19.63
C SER A 179 -10.40 3.85 19.31
N GLY A 180 -9.76 2.67 19.40
CA GLY A 180 -10.37 1.38 19.09
C GLY A 180 -10.18 0.97 17.63
N ASP A 181 -10.88 -0.11 17.25
CA ASP A 181 -10.74 -0.76 15.93
C ASP A 181 -11.34 0.05 14.77
N VAL A 182 -12.27 0.93 15.09
CA VAL A 182 -12.89 1.87 14.15
C VAL A 182 -12.75 3.27 14.70
N ARG A 183 -12.16 4.18 13.94
CA ARG A 183 -11.97 5.58 14.30
C ARG A 183 -12.63 6.46 13.26
N ALA A 184 -13.24 7.59 13.68
CA ALA A 184 -13.95 8.48 12.78
C ALA A 184 -14.03 9.92 13.30
N PHE A 185 -13.96 10.86 12.36
CA PHE A 185 -14.24 12.27 12.59
C PHE A 185 -14.67 12.95 11.30
N ALA A 186 -15.26 14.13 11.41
CA ALA A 186 -15.54 14.99 10.28
C ALA A 186 -15.30 16.45 10.66
N GLY A 187 -15.12 17.32 9.66
CA GLY A 187 -14.93 18.74 9.93
C GLY A 187 -14.95 19.59 8.66
N THR A 188 -14.88 20.89 8.89
CA THR A 188 -14.86 21.90 7.82
C THR A 188 -13.55 22.67 7.86
N LEU A 189 -12.82 22.61 6.75
CA LEU A 189 -11.64 23.43 6.48
C LEU A 189 -12.10 24.76 5.87
N ARG A 190 -11.60 25.87 6.42
CA ARG A 190 -11.78 27.21 5.88
C ARG A 190 -10.41 27.89 5.79
N ASP A 191 -10.01 28.20 4.58
CA ASP A 191 -8.77 28.92 4.28
C ASP A 191 -9.14 30.25 3.62
N THR A 192 -8.72 31.36 4.21
CA THR A 192 -9.03 32.72 3.72
C THR A 192 -7.88 33.31 2.91
N ALA A 193 -7.04 32.45 2.30
CA ALA A 193 -5.89 32.88 1.52
C ALA A 193 -6.30 33.67 0.27
N SER A 194 -6.05 34.93 0.33
CA SER A 194 -5.81 35.94 -0.70
C SER A 194 -6.83 36.14 -1.83
N SER A 195 -7.18 35.20 -2.65
CA SER A 195 -8.08 35.40 -3.81
C SER A 195 -9.13 34.33 -3.96
N TYR A 196 -8.98 33.22 -3.28
CA TYR A 196 -9.91 32.12 -3.26
C TYR A 196 -10.15 31.71 -1.80
N ASP A 197 -11.40 31.84 -1.38
CA ASP A 197 -11.89 31.34 -0.12
C ASP A 197 -12.03 29.82 -0.26
N TRP A 198 -10.93 29.09 0.05
CA TRP A 198 -10.92 27.64 -0.06
C TRP A 198 -11.63 27.02 1.13
N ARG A 199 -12.69 26.30 0.84
CA ARG A 199 -13.47 25.59 1.85
C ARG A 199 -13.68 24.16 1.41
N SER A 200 -13.53 23.24 2.34
CA SER A 200 -13.89 21.83 2.12
C SER A 200 -14.51 21.24 3.38
N PHE A 201 -15.55 20.47 3.18
CA PHE A 201 -16.06 19.56 4.18
C PHE A 201 -15.42 18.21 3.97
N THR A 202 -14.90 17.61 5.05
CA THR A 202 -14.25 16.30 5.03
C THR A 202 -14.81 15.42 6.11
N ALA A 203 -14.93 14.11 5.85
CA ALA A 203 -15.19 13.12 6.88
C ALA A 203 -14.28 11.92 6.65
N TYR A 204 -13.77 11.36 7.74
CA TYR A 204 -12.83 10.25 7.72
C TYR A 204 -13.30 9.12 8.62
N ALA A 205 -13.05 7.88 8.19
CA ALA A 205 -13.10 6.70 9.05
C ALA A 205 -11.98 5.73 8.70
N SER A 206 -11.50 4.96 9.68
CA SER A 206 -10.50 3.91 9.45
C SER A 206 -10.81 2.65 10.21
N THR A 207 -10.52 1.50 9.59
CA THR A 207 -10.53 0.17 10.20
C THR A 207 -9.65 -0.78 9.41
N GLY A 208 -8.96 -1.71 10.10
CA GLY A 208 -8.00 -2.58 9.45
C GLY A 208 -6.99 -1.77 8.62
N ASN A 209 -6.75 -2.18 7.39
CA ASN A 209 -5.85 -1.50 6.46
C ASN A 209 -6.55 -0.45 5.57
N VAL A 210 -7.74 0.03 5.94
CA VAL A 210 -8.54 0.96 5.14
C VAL A 210 -8.71 2.31 5.82
N LEU A 211 -8.59 3.38 5.03
CA LEU A 211 -9.03 4.74 5.35
C LEU A 211 -10.10 5.15 4.34
N VAL A 212 -11.23 5.64 4.84
CA VAL A 212 -12.30 6.25 4.02
C VAL A 212 -12.22 7.76 4.16
N GLU A 213 -12.22 8.47 3.03
CA GLU A 213 -12.30 9.92 2.95
C GLU A 213 -13.56 10.33 2.17
N LEU A 214 -14.45 11.09 2.78
CA LEU A 214 -15.44 11.90 2.08
C LEU A 214 -14.88 13.31 1.96
N TRP A 215 -14.83 13.84 0.73
CA TRP A 215 -14.34 15.19 0.47
C TRP A 215 -15.34 15.95 -0.40
N GLN A 216 -15.80 17.11 0.10
CA GLN A 216 -16.70 18.01 -0.58
C GLN A 216 -16.16 19.44 -0.51
N PRO A 217 -15.49 19.94 -1.55
CA PRO A 217 -15.17 21.35 -1.64
C PRO A 217 -16.44 22.17 -1.86
N PHE A 218 -16.44 23.43 -1.42
CA PHE A 218 -17.59 24.29 -1.59
C PHE A 218 -17.21 25.77 -1.59
N SER A 219 -18.03 26.59 -2.23
CA SER A 219 -17.96 28.05 -2.20
C SER A 219 -19.09 28.63 -1.36
N GLY A 220 -18.92 29.88 -0.90
CA GLY A 220 -19.91 30.57 -0.11
C GLY A 220 -20.17 30.00 1.29
N GLU A 221 -21.27 30.40 1.92
CA GLU A 221 -21.65 29.92 3.25
C GLU A 221 -22.54 28.69 3.14
N ARG A 222 -21.95 27.52 3.44
CA ARG A 222 -22.65 26.23 3.54
C ARG A 222 -22.38 25.59 4.89
N THR A 223 -23.34 24.85 5.38
CA THR A 223 -23.21 24.07 6.61
C THR A 223 -23.40 22.59 6.32
N PHE A 224 -22.57 21.79 6.90
CA PHE A 224 -22.65 20.33 6.82
C PHE A 224 -22.80 19.76 8.24
N ASP A 225 -23.52 18.65 8.35
CA ASP A 225 -23.65 17.93 9.62
C ASP A 225 -22.46 17.00 9.81
N ALA A 226 -21.44 17.51 10.50
CA ALA A 226 -20.19 16.76 10.75
C ALA A 226 -20.41 15.54 11.66
N GLU A 227 -21.33 15.64 12.64
CA GLU A 227 -21.66 14.52 13.52
C GLU A 227 -22.35 13.39 12.75
N ALA A 228 -23.32 13.73 11.89
CA ALA A 228 -23.98 12.74 11.06
C ALA A 228 -23.01 12.08 10.08
N ALA A 229 -22.10 12.84 9.45
CA ALA A 229 -21.13 12.30 8.52
C ALA A 229 -20.13 11.36 9.19
N ALA A 230 -19.53 11.79 10.30
CA ALA A 230 -18.59 10.95 11.05
C ALA A 230 -19.27 9.67 11.55
N SER A 231 -20.48 9.76 12.09
CA SER A 231 -21.25 8.61 12.60
C SER A 231 -21.62 7.63 11.48
N LEU A 232 -22.00 8.13 10.30
CA LEU A 232 -22.31 7.27 9.15
C LEU A 232 -21.07 6.51 8.69
N LEU A 233 -19.94 7.19 8.50
CA LEU A 233 -18.68 6.52 8.10
C LEU A 233 -18.21 5.54 9.16
N GLN A 234 -18.32 5.87 10.45
CA GLN A 234 -18.00 4.97 11.56
C GLN A 234 -18.85 3.70 11.50
N SER A 235 -20.18 3.84 11.34
CA SER A 235 -21.09 2.68 11.26
C SER A 235 -20.77 1.82 10.04
N ARG A 236 -20.50 2.42 8.87
CA ARG A 236 -20.15 1.71 7.66
C ARG A 236 -18.81 0.94 7.82
N ALA A 237 -17.80 1.56 8.42
CA ALA A 237 -16.52 0.92 8.69
C ALA A 237 -16.66 -0.25 9.69
N GLN A 238 -17.53 -0.12 10.70
CA GLN A 238 -17.83 -1.20 11.62
C GLN A 238 -18.54 -2.37 10.95
N GLU A 239 -19.56 -2.09 10.12
CA GLU A 239 -20.27 -3.11 9.36
C GLU A 239 -19.35 -3.87 8.40
N ALA A 240 -18.47 -3.15 7.68
CA ALA A 240 -17.47 -3.76 6.80
C ALA A 240 -16.50 -4.66 7.58
N ARG A 241 -16.02 -4.19 8.75
CA ARG A 241 -15.13 -4.98 9.61
C ARG A 241 -15.80 -6.26 10.11
N ASP A 242 -17.02 -6.15 10.62
CA ASP A 242 -17.74 -7.30 11.18
C ASP A 242 -18.02 -8.34 10.09
N GLY A 243 -18.43 -7.88 8.88
CA GLY A 243 -18.63 -8.74 7.72
C GLY A 243 -17.34 -9.45 7.30
N LEU A 244 -16.21 -8.74 7.25
CA LEU A 244 -14.92 -9.36 6.92
C LEU A 244 -14.51 -10.42 7.96
N ILE A 245 -14.68 -10.15 9.27
CA ILE A 245 -14.38 -11.11 10.33
C ILE A 245 -15.24 -12.38 10.18
N GLU A 246 -16.53 -12.22 9.87
CA GLU A 246 -17.43 -13.35 9.61
C GLU A 246 -16.93 -14.18 8.42
N ASP A 247 -16.59 -13.52 7.31
CA ASP A 247 -16.08 -14.19 6.10
C ASP A 247 -14.75 -14.91 6.35
N LEU A 248 -13.80 -14.26 7.05
CA LEU A 248 -12.49 -14.86 7.37
C LEU A 248 -12.60 -16.00 8.42
N THR A 249 -13.60 -15.95 9.29
CA THR A 249 -13.90 -17.05 10.21
C THR A 249 -14.41 -18.28 9.45
N ALA A 250 -15.30 -18.05 8.49
CA ALA A 250 -15.85 -19.12 7.66
C ALA A 250 -14.81 -19.66 6.64
N ASN A 251 -13.96 -18.79 6.11
CA ASN A 251 -13.00 -19.07 5.06
C ASN A 251 -11.61 -18.51 5.42
N PRO A 252 -10.87 -19.17 6.35
CA PRO A 252 -9.55 -18.70 6.74
C PRO A 252 -8.61 -18.55 5.55
N PRO A 253 -7.84 -17.45 5.46
CA PRO A 253 -6.94 -17.22 4.34
C PRO A 253 -5.85 -18.28 4.28
N ILE A 254 -5.59 -18.78 3.06
CA ILE A 254 -4.49 -19.70 2.80
C ILE A 254 -3.34 -18.85 2.22
N PRO A 255 -2.16 -18.81 2.86
CA PRO A 255 -1.02 -18.07 2.33
C PRO A 255 -0.63 -18.57 0.93
N GLU A 256 -0.37 -17.66 -0.01
CA GLU A 256 0.15 -18.03 -1.32
C GLU A 256 1.55 -18.64 -1.15
N GLY A 257 1.69 -19.94 -1.37
CA GLY A 257 2.97 -20.64 -1.40
C GLY A 257 3.73 -20.31 -2.69
N GLY A 258 4.86 -19.61 -2.59
CA GLY A 258 5.75 -19.40 -3.72
C GLY A 258 6.57 -20.66 -4.02
N ALA A 259 6.41 -21.26 -5.22
CA ALA A 259 7.31 -22.31 -5.68
C ALA A 259 8.72 -21.71 -5.89
N ALA A 260 9.75 -22.33 -5.27
CA ALA A 260 11.13 -21.94 -5.54
C ALA A 260 11.49 -22.33 -6.99
N PRO A 261 12.04 -21.39 -7.78
CA PRO A 261 12.48 -21.72 -9.14
C PRO A 261 13.65 -22.69 -9.12
N SER A 262 13.77 -23.49 -10.20
CA SER A 262 14.95 -24.34 -10.39
C SER A 262 16.19 -23.49 -10.62
N THR A 263 17.29 -23.85 -9.99
CA THR A 263 18.59 -23.19 -10.17
C THR A 263 19.03 -23.29 -11.64
N GLY A 264 19.33 -22.12 -12.27
CA GLY A 264 19.80 -22.05 -13.65
C GLY A 264 18.71 -21.96 -14.72
N ALA A 265 17.43 -21.78 -14.32
CA ALA A 265 16.34 -21.51 -15.25
C ALA A 265 16.53 -20.13 -15.93
N ALA A 266 16.10 -20.01 -17.19
CA ALA A 266 16.06 -18.72 -17.88
C ALA A 266 15.00 -17.79 -17.23
N TRP A 267 15.18 -16.47 -17.35
CA TRP A 267 14.24 -15.48 -16.78
C TRP A 267 12.79 -15.69 -17.26
N SER A 268 12.60 -16.10 -18.50
CA SER A 268 11.27 -16.41 -19.04
C SER A 268 10.54 -17.57 -18.36
N GLU A 269 11.28 -18.36 -17.55
CA GLU A 269 10.74 -19.48 -16.77
C GLU A 269 10.55 -19.09 -15.28
N TRP A 270 10.95 -17.88 -14.89
CA TRP A 270 10.84 -17.42 -13.52
C TRP A 270 9.40 -16.96 -13.22
N PRO A 271 8.78 -17.49 -12.16
CA PRO A 271 7.50 -16.99 -11.70
C PRO A 271 7.68 -15.68 -10.95
N ILE A 272 6.74 -14.76 -11.12
CA ILE A 272 6.52 -13.62 -10.23
C ILE A 272 5.53 -14.06 -9.16
N GLY A 273 5.95 -14.10 -7.91
CA GLY A 273 5.15 -14.54 -6.76
C GLY A 273 5.28 -13.57 -5.58
N VAL A 274 4.52 -13.83 -4.52
CA VAL A 274 4.52 -12.99 -3.30
C VAL A 274 5.90 -12.84 -2.65
N GLY A 275 6.80 -13.79 -2.85
CA GLY A 275 8.15 -13.72 -2.29
C GLY A 275 9.19 -13.06 -3.21
N GLY A 276 8.82 -12.62 -4.43
CA GLY A 276 9.77 -12.02 -5.37
C GLY A 276 9.66 -12.58 -6.80
N ILE A 277 10.75 -12.49 -7.56
CA ILE A 277 10.83 -12.94 -8.96
C ILE A 277 11.94 -14.01 -9.10
N GLY A 278 11.57 -15.21 -9.43
CA GLY A 278 12.51 -16.31 -9.58
C GLY A 278 13.36 -16.52 -8.31
N PRO A 279 14.71 -16.47 -8.40
CA PRO A 279 15.59 -16.61 -7.24
C PRO A 279 15.74 -15.31 -6.43
N VAL A 280 15.30 -14.16 -6.95
CA VAL A 280 15.42 -12.83 -6.31
C VAL A 280 14.27 -12.65 -5.33
N ARG A 281 14.60 -12.45 -4.04
CA ARG A 281 13.59 -12.37 -2.98
C ARG A 281 13.43 -10.98 -2.42
N LEU A 282 12.18 -10.58 -2.15
CA LEU A 282 11.88 -9.41 -1.33
C LEU A 282 12.49 -9.57 0.07
N GLY A 283 13.01 -8.48 0.64
CA GLY A 283 13.68 -8.47 1.94
C GLY A 283 15.14 -8.94 1.93
N ASP A 284 15.65 -9.53 0.84
CA ASP A 284 17.05 -9.88 0.73
C ASP A 284 17.95 -8.62 0.74
N PRO A 285 19.21 -8.73 1.24
CA PRO A 285 20.21 -7.70 1.01
C PRO A 285 20.38 -7.44 -0.51
N ILE A 286 20.48 -6.17 -0.89
CA ILE A 286 20.50 -5.78 -2.31
C ILE A 286 21.64 -6.47 -3.09
N ASP A 287 22.84 -6.63 -2.48
CA ASP A 287 23.97 -7.32 -3.13
C ASP A 287 23.69 -8.80 -3.40
N ALA A 288 22.96 -9.46 -2.49
CA ALA A 288 22.54 -10.85 -2.66
C ALA A 288 21.47 -10.95 -3.78
N ALA A 289 20.52 -10.02 -3.82
CA ALA A 289 19.50 -9.93 -4.85
C ALA A 289 20.09 -9.70 -6.24
N VAL A 290 21.05 -8.77 -6.37
CA VAL A 290 21.80 -8.50 -7.60
C VAL A 290 22.55 -9.76 -8.07
N SER A 291 23.23 -10.46 -7.13
CA SER A 291 23.92 -11.71 -7.44
C SER A 291 22.97 -12.83 -7.88
N ALA A 292 21.80 -12.94 -7.25
CA ALA A 292 20.77 -13.93 -7.56
C ALA A 292 20.11 -13.69 -8.93
N ALA A 293 19.96 -12.42 -9.33
CA ALA A 293 19.41 -12.06 -10.63
C ALA A 293 20.29 -12.51 -11.80
N GLY A 294 21.61 -12.60 -11.59
CA GLY A 294 22.56 -12.88 -12.68
C GLY A 294 22.60 -11.73 -13.70
N GLY A 295 23.13 -11.99 -14.91
CA GLY A 295 23.18 -10.97 -15.97
C GLY A 295 24.20 -9.86 -15.70
N THR A 296 23.99 -8.71 -16.34
CA THR A 296 24.85 -7.52 -16.25
C THR A 296 24.19 -6.46 -15.37
N ALA A 297 24.79 -6.19 -14.20
CA ALA A 297 24.29 -5.21 -13.26
C ALA A 297 24.82 -3.80 -13.53
N SER A 298 23.96 -2.81 -13.48
CA SER A 298 24.28 -1.39 -13.46
C SER A 298 23.88 -0.80 -12.13
N ALA A 299 24.81 -0.09 -11.48
CA ALA A 299 24.58 0.56 -10.20
C ALA A 299 23.56 1.73 -10.34
N PRO A 300 22.89 2.10 -9.23
CA PRO A 300 21.97 3.22 -9.19
C PRO A 300 22.62 4.52 -9.69
N GLN A 301 21.85 5.37 -10.39
CA GLN A 301 22.32 6.68 -10.83
C GLN A 301 22.38 7.72 -9.69
N TYR A 302 21.67 7.46 -8.60
CA TYR A 302 21.62 8.28 -7.39
C TYR A 302 21.48 7.40 -6.15
N ASP A 303 21.82 7.94 -4.99
CA ASP A 303 21.74 7.22 -3.72
C ASP A 303 20.30 6.78 -3.42
N GLY A 304 20.12 5.49 -3.07
CA GLY A 304 18.80 4.89 -2.87
C GLY A 304 18.01 4.57 -4.15
N GLY A 305 18.58 4.83 -5.32
CA GLY A 305 17.95 4.48 -6.60
C GLY A 305 17.98 2.98 -6.91
N PRO A 306 17.25 2.54 -7.95
CA PRO A 306 17.18 1.14 -8.32
C PRO A 306 18.47 0.65 -9.00
N TRP A 307 18.81 -0.61 -8.76
CA TRP A 307 19.76 -1.35 -9.57
C TRP A 307 19.05 -1.86 -10.82
N THR A 308 19.71 -1.75 -11.98
CA THR A 308 19.21 -2.30 -13.23
C THR A 308 20.05 -3.50 -13.62
N ILE A 309 19.40 -4.63 -13.88
CA ILE A 309 20.06 -5.87 -14.33
C ILE A 309 19.56 -6.18 -15.73
N GLU A 310 20.47 -6.32 -16.69
CA GLU A 310 20.15 -6.81 -18.04
C GLU A 310 20.43 -8.33 -18.11
N ASN A 311 19.52 -9.08 -18.76
CA ASN A 311 19.78 -10.48 -19.05
C ASN A 311 20.94 -10.63 -20.06
N ASP A 312 21.51 -11.86 -20.19
CA ASP A 312 22.66 -12.13 -21.07
C ASP A 312 22.40 -11.79 -22.54
N ARG A 313 21.13 -11.75 -22.96
CA ARG A 313 20.72 -11.42 -24.33
C ARG A 313 20.48 -9.93 -24.54
N ARG A 314 20.47 -9.13 -23.47
CA ARG A 314 20.10 -7.72 -23.46
C ARG A 314 18.71 -7.45 -24.06
N SER A 315 17.80 -8.39 -23.85
CA SER A 315 16.42 -8.35 -24.34
C SER A 315 15.40 -8.19 -23.23
N GLY A 316 15.85 -8.09 -21.97
CA GLY A 316 15.01 -7.89 -20.81
C GLY A 316 15.78 -7.31 -19.64
N THR A 317 15.10 -6.50 -18.82
CA THR A 317 15.65 -5.88 -17.61
C THR A 317 14.85 -6.26 -16.38
N LEU A 318 15.57 -6.35 -15.25
CA LEU A 318 14.99 -6.30 -13.89
C LEU A 318 15.48 -5.02 -13.21
N SER A 319 14.57 -4.31 -12.61
CA SER A 319 14.87 -3.18 -11.72
C SER A 319 14.68 -3.62 -10.28
N LEU A 320 15.71 -3.46 -9.45
CA LEU A 320 15.74 -3.87 -8.04
C LEU A 320 15.79 -2.61 -7.17
N GLN A 321 14.68 -2.28 -6.50
CA GLN A 321 14.57 -1.08 -5.67
C GLN A 321 14.77 -1.44 -4.19
N PRO A 322 15.78 -0.88 -3.52
CA PRO A 322 15.93 -1.04 -2.08
C PRO A 322 14.86 -0.26 -1.31
N VAL A 323 14.63 -0.66 -0.05
CA VAL A 323 13.88 0.14 0.93
C VAL A 323 14.52 1.53 1.05
N GLU A 324 13.71 2.58 1.14
CA GLU A 324 14.20 3.94 1.27
C GLU A 324 15.15 4.09 2.47
N GLY A 325 16.38 4.55 2.20
CA GLY A 325 17.44 4.66 3.21
C GLY A 325 17.96 3.33 3.76
N GLY A 326 17.52 2.19 3.19
CA GLY A 326 17.90 0.84 3.59
C GLY A 326 18.78 0.13 2.56
N THR A 327 19.13 -1.11 2.88
CA THR A 327 19.95 -1.99 2.02
C THR A 327 19.25 -3.29 1.65
N THR A 328 17.98 -3.44 2.03
CA THR A 328 17.16 -4.61 1.70
C THR A 328 16.22 -4.30 0.54
N LEU A 329 15.91 -5.31 -0.26
CA LEU A 329 15.10 -5.19 -1.46
C LEU A 329 13.62 -5.01 -1.11
N ALA A 330 13.02 -3.88 -1.53
CA ALA A 330 11.61 -3.59 -1.34
C ALA A 330 10.76 -4.00 -2.54
N SER A 331 11.27 -3.82 -3.78
CA SER A 331 10.52 -4.18 -4.97
C SER A 331 11.40 -4.65 -6.13
N ILE A 332 10.79 -5.44 -7.01
CA ILE A 332 11.42 -5.98 -8.22
C ILE A 332 10.48 -5.74 -9.37
N THR A 333 10.97 -5.05 -10.41
CA THR A 333 10.22 -4.82 -11.65
C THR A 333 10.84 -5.61 -12.80
N ALA A 334 10.04 -6.37 -13.51
CA ALA A 334 10.41 -7.00 -14.77
C ALA A 334 9.85 -6.17 -15.91
N GLY A 335 10.71 -5.67 -16.81
CA GLY A 335 10.32 -4.75 -17.88
C GLY A 335 10.38 -3.28 -17.47
N ASP A 336 9.53 -2.45 -18.07
CA ASP A 336 9.52 -1.00 -17.88
C ASP A 336 8.60 -0.62 -16.69
N GLY A 337 9.13 0.14 -15.72
CA GLY A 337 8.41 0.55 -14.53
C GLY A 337 7.67 1.89 -14.65
N ARG A 338 7.70 2.53 -15.85
CA ARG A 338 7.11 3.86 -16.07
C ARG A 338 6.49 3.95 -17.46
N THR A 339 5.38 4.67 -17.55
CA THR A 339 4.62 4.84 -18.80
C THR A 339 5.35 5.69 -19.86
N PHE A 340 6.28 6.57 -19.43
CA PHE A 340 7.04 7.41 -20.38
C PHE A 340 8.08 6.66 -21.20
N ASP A 341 8.51 5.52 -20.71
CA ASP A 341 9.51 4.74 -21.42
C ASP A 341 8.81 4.05 -22.60
N GLU A 342 9.26 4.32 -23.83
CA GLU A 342 8.77 3.56 -24.98
C GLU A 342 9.02 2.08 -24.69
N PRO A 343 8.01 1.19 -24.83
CA PRO A 343 8.18 -0.23 -24.56
C PRO A 343 9.29 -0.79 -25.43
N THR A 344 10.46 -1.01 -24.80
CA THR A 344 11.67 -1.48 -25.51
C THR A 344 11.83 -2.98 -25.38
N GLN A 345 11.00 -3.63 -24.53
CA GLN A 345 11.18 -5.00 -24.14
C GLN A 345 10.02 -5.87 -24.59
N THR A 346 10.35 -7.10 -24.96
CA THR A 346 9.35 -8.11 -25.30
C THR A 346 9.23 -9.10 -24.15
N GLY A 347 8.01 -9.46 -23.77
CA GLY A 347 7.75 -10.39 -22.65
C GLY A 347 8.29 -11.81 -22.84
N ALA A 348 8.81 -12.14 -24.03
CA ALA A 348 9.31 -13.48 -24.33
C ALA A 348 10.52 -13.91 -23.46
N ASP A 349 11.37 -12.94 -23.09
CA ASP A 349 12.58 -13.18 -22.27
C ASP A 349 12.44 -12.68 -20.84
N LEU A 350 11.24 -12.26 -20.41
CA LEU A 350 10.96 -11.72 -19.08
C LEU A 350 10.15 -12.71 -18.22
N PRO A 351 10.25 -12.61 -16.87
CA PRO A 351 9.40 -13.32 -15.92
C PRO A 351 7.92 -13.02 -16.13
N SER A 352 7.05 -13.89 -15.60
CA SER A 352 5.59 -13.75 -15.71
C SER A 352 4.88 -13.96 -14.37
N ARG A 353 3.74 -13.31 -14.19
CA ARG A 353 2.81 -13.58 -13.09
C ARG A 353 1.70 -14.51 -13.64
N GLY A 354 1.78 -15.79 -13.28
CA GLY A 354 0.93 -16.81 -13.93
C GLY A 354 1.18 -16.85 -15.44
N ASP A 355 0.11 -16.68 -16.22
CA ASP A 355 0.18 -16.59 -17.68
C ASP A 355 0.23 -15.13 -18.22
N VAL A 356 0.24 -14.12 -17.33
CA VAL A 356 0.32 -12.71 -17.69
C VAL A 356 1.79 -12.28 -17.86
N ARG A 357 2.10 -11.65 -19.01
CA ARG A 357 3.44 -11.24 -19.42
C ARG A 357 3.47 -9.79 -19.88
N VAL A 358 4.65 -9.21 -19.88
CA VAL A 358 4.91 -7.95 -20.60
C VAL A 358 4.55 -8.12 -22.07
N GLY A 359 3.83 -7.13 -22.65
CA GLY A 359 3.29 -7.15 -23.99
C GLY A 359 1.86 -7.72 -24.10
N ASP A 360 1.31 -8.33 -23.05
CA ASP A 360 -0.10 -8.71 -23.02
C ASP A 360 -1.00 -7.49 -22.86
N ALA A 361 -2.26 -7.60 -23.30
CA ALA A 361 -3.27 -6.58 -23.04
C ALA A 361 -3.53 -6.43 -21.53
N ALA A 362 -3.69 -5.21 -21.03
CA ALA A 362 -4.00 -4.93 -19.62
C ALA A 362 -5.26 -5.68 -19.14
N ALA A 363 -6.27 -5.82 -20.00
CA ALA A 363 -7.49 -6.59 -19.74
C ALA A 363 -7.24 -8.06 -19.35
N LYS A 364 -6.12 -8.65 -19.79
CA LYS A 364 -5.73 -10.01 -19.40
C LYS A 364 -5.33 -10.07 -17.93
N ALA A 365 -4.57 -9.07 -17.43
CA ALA A 365 -4.23 -8.96 -16.02
C ALA A 365 -5.48 -8.72 -15.16
N MET A 366 -6.38 -7.84 -15.60
CA MET A 366 -7.63 -7.56 -14.90
C MET A 366 -8.55 -8.79 -14.83
N THR A 367 -8.53 -9.63 -15.85
CA THR A 367 -9.29 -10.88 -15.86
C THR A 367 -8.66 -11.95 -14.98
N ALA A 368 -7.32 -12.07 -14.99
CA ALA A 368 -6.58 -13.08 -14.23
C ALA A 368 -6.55 -12.75 -12.72
N TYR A 369 -6.59 -11.47 -12.39
CA TYR A 369 -6.51 -10.94 -11.02
C TYR A 369 -7.59 -9.90 -10.79
N PRO A 370 -8.87 -10.31 -10.66
CA PRO A 370 -9.98 -9.38 -10.47
C PRO A 370 -9.89 -8.65 -9.13
N GLY A 371 -10.65 -7.56 -9.00
CA GLY A 371 -10.72 -6.77 -7.77
C GLY A 371 -9.58 -5.76 -7.58
N GLY A 372 -8.59 -5.71 -8.46
CA GLY A 372 -7.52 -4.70 -8.40
C GLY A 372 -8.00 -3.28 -8.66
N THR A 373 -7.08 -2.34 -8.62
CA THR A 373 -7.33 -0.90 -8.82
C THR A 373 -6.59 -0.40 -10.06
N THR A 374 -7.30 0.26 -10.96
CA THR A 374 -6.69 1.07 -12.04
C THR A 374 -6.19 2.37 -11.43
N VAL A 375 -4.90 2.66 -11.57
CA VAL A 375 -4.29 3.87 -11.03
C VAL A 375 -3.79 4.76 -12.18
N VAL A 376 -4.09 6.05 -12.06
CA VAL A 376 -3.63 7.13 -12.93
C VAL A 376 -2.89 8.14 -12.09
N VAL A 377 -1.61 8.38 -12.38
CA VAL A 377 -0.80 9.38 -11.67
C VAL A 377 -0.66 10.61 -12.55
N ALA A 378 -1.43 11.66 -12.28
CA ALA A 378 -1.50 12.84 -13.13
C ALA A 378 -0.16 13.59 -13.23
N SER A 379 0.63 13.64 -12.16
CA SER A 379 1.92 14.35 -12.13
C SER A 379 3.00 13.70 -12.99
N SER A 380 3.03 12.37 -13.07
CA SER A 380 4.02 11.62 -13.86
C SER A 380 3.47 11.10 -15.19
N GLY A 381 2.14 11.00 -15.33
CA GLY A 381 1.50 10.36 -16.46
C GLY A 381 1.61 8.84 -16.45
N ASP A 382 1.93 8.25 -15.29
CA ASP A 382 2.03 6.80 -15.13
C ASP A 382 0.64 6.17 -15.01
N TYR A 383 0.48 5.02 -15.65
CA TYR A 383 -0.72 4.19 -15.61
C TYR A 383 -0.36 2.79 -15.17
N TYR A 384 -1.19 2.20 -14.32
CA TYR A 384 -1.00 0.81 -13.92
C TYR A 384 -2.27 0.19 -13.35
N TYR A 385 -2.29 -1.13 -13.32
CA TYR A 385 -3.27 -1.94 -12.60
C TYR A 385 -2.60 -2.56 -11.39
N ALA A 386 -3.13 -2.30 -10.19
CA ALA A 386 -2.57 -2.70 -8.90
C ALA A 386 -3.42 -3.80 -8.27
N VAL A 387 -2.78 -4.86 -7.78
CA VAL A 387 -3.42 -5.99 -7.08
C VAL A 387 -2.65 -6.26 -5.80
N SER A 388 -3.30 -6.07 -4.66
CA SER A 388 -2.71 -6.29 -3.33
C SER A 388 -3.10 -7.65 -2.75
N THR A 389 -2.26 -8.18 -1.86
CA THR A 389 -2.54 -9.36 -1.05
C THR A 389 -2.81 -8.98 0.40
N ARG A 390 -3.34 -9.92 1.20
CA ARG A 390 -3.56 -9.70 2.65
C ARG A 390 -2.26 -9.56 3.45
N GLU A 391 -1.17 -10.08 2.92
CA GLU A 391 0.16 -10.02 3.52
C GLU A 391 0.91 -8.71 3.20
N GLY A 392 0.26 -7.76 2.50
CA GLY A 392 0.85 -6.48 2.14
C GLY A 392 1.78 -6.52 0.93
N VAL A 393 1.76 -7.60 0.15
CA VAL A 393 2.48 -7.66 -1.14
C VAL A 393 1.60 -7.06 -2.23
N LEU A 394 2.22 -6.21 -3.05
CA LEU A 394 1.57 -5.54 -4.17
C LEU A 394 2.16 -6.04 -5.50
N PHE A 395 1.28 -6.38 -6.43
CA PHE A 395 1.61 -6.60 -7.84
C PHE A 395 1.13 -5.39 -8.64
N VAL A 396 2.05 -4.78 -9.40
CA VAL A 396 1.74 -3.63 -10.26
C VAL A 396 1.99 -4.03 -11.71
N PHE A 397 0.96 -4.01 -12.52
CA PHE A 397 1.04 -4.18 -13.97
C PHE A 397 1.11 -2.78 -14.59
N HIS A 398 2.32 -2.30 -14.88
CA HIS A 398 2.55 -1.02 -15.56
C HIS A 398 2.02 -1.09 -16.97
N THR A 399 1.36 -0.04 -17.44
CA THR A 399 0.70 -0.03 -18.76
C THR A 399 1.07 1.22 -19.56
N ASP A 400 0.96 1.12 -20.89
CA ASP A 400 1.25 2.21 -21.84
C ASP A 400 0.11 3.25 -21.94
N GLY A 401 -1.01 3.02 -21.27
CA GLY A 401 -2.19 3.87 -21.18
C GLY A 401 -3.06 3.41 -20.01
N ARG A 402 -4.24 4.01 -19.81
CA ARG A 402 -5.14 3.59 -18.75
C ARG A 402 -5.45 2.08 -18.86
N ALA A 403 -5.31 1.35 -17.78
CA ALA A 403 -5.46 -0.11 -17.79
C ALA A 403 -6.90 -0.56 -18.14
N ASP A 404 -7.91 0.27 -17.86
CA ASP A 404 -9.32 0.05 -18.16
C ASP A 404 -9.72 0.47 -19.60
N GLU A 405 -8.79 1.03 -20.39
CA GLU A 405 -9.02 1.39 -21.80
C GLU A 405 -8.66 0.26 -22.75
N ALA A 406 -9.46 0.14 -23.81
CA ALA A 406 -9.21 -0.86 -24.84
C ALA A 406 -7.91 -0.56 -25.61
N GLY A 407 -7.05 -1.57 -25.72
CA GLY A 407 -5.78 -1.45 -26.44
C GLY A 407 -4.58 -1.16 -25.55
N SER A 408 -4.78 -0.89 -24.28
CA SER A 408 -3.69 -0.73 -23.30
C SER A 408 -2.93 -2.04 -23.11
N SER A 409 -1.60 -1.98 -23.11
CA SER A 409 -0.68 -3.11 -23.01
C SER A 409 0.19 -3.02 -21.76
N ILE A 410 0.57 -4.15 -21.22
CA ILE A 410 1.47 -4.25 -20.06
C ILE A 410 2.91 -4.01 -20.54
N ILE A 411 3.60 -3.04 -19.97
CA ILE A 411 5.00 -2.70 -20.27
C ILE A 411 5.97 -3.20 -19.21
N GLY A 412 5.47 -3.50 -18.00
CA GLY A 412 6.26 -4.06 -16.90
C GLY A 412 5.39 -4.66 -15.82
N ILE A 413 5.99 -5.51 -15.00
CA ILE A 413 5.32 -6.15 -13.85
C ILE A 413 6.22 -6.01 -12.64
N THR A 414 5.72 -5.35 -11.59
CA THR A 414 6.39 -5.19 -10.30
C THR A 414 5.78 -6.12 -9.26
N VAL A 415 6.62 -6.70 -8.41
CA VAL A 415 6.23 -7.23 -7.11
C VAL A 415 6.93 -6.41 -6.03
N GLU A 416 6.19 -6.01 -5.00
CA GLU A 416 6.65 -5.10 -3.96
C GLU A 416 6.18 -5.56 -2.58
N ASP A 417 7.04 -5.46 -1.58
CA ASP A 417 6.66 -5.45 -0.16
C ASP A 417 6.17 -4.05 0.20
N ALA A 418 4.87 -3.81 0.00
CA ALA A 418 4.28 -2.50 0.19
C ALA A 418 4.17 -2.09 1.67
N THR A 419 4.44 -3.00 2.62
CA THR A 419 4.53 -2.66 4.05
C THR A 419 5.72 -1.73 4.34
N GLN A 420 6.70 -1.67 3.40
CA GLN A 420 7.85 -0.77 3.47
C GLN A 420 7.57 0.64 2.95
N ARG A 421 6.38 0.91 2.39
CA ARG A 421 6.00 2.25 1.94
C ARG A 421 5.81 3.20 3.12
N LYS A 422 6.12 4.47 2.91
CA LYS A 422 5.73 5.51 3.85
C LYS A 422 4.22 5.67 3.87
N SER A 423 3.63 5.63 5.04
CA SER A 423 2.19 5.84 5.24
C SER A 423 1.85 7.27 5.64
N LEU A 424 2.83 8.04 6.14
CA LEU A 424 2.62 9.44 6.51
C LEU A 424 2.71 10.33 5.28
N VAL A 425 1.90 11.40 5.23
CA VAL A 425 1.93 12.37 4.13
C VAL A 425 3.11 13.35 4.24
N PHE A 426 3.72 13.45 5.42
CA PHE A 426 4.99 14.12 5.69
C PHE A 426 5.58 13.57 7.00
N GLY A 427 6.88 13.75 7.23
CA GLY A 427 7.58 13.29 8.45
C GLY A 427 8.99 12.85 8.17
#